data_fe2a105b3c37150f3c8e4c5034b4ef5a
#
_entry.id   fe2a105b3c37150f3c8e4c5034b4ef5a
#
_cell.length_a   1.000
_cell.length_b   1.000
_cell.length_c   1.000
_cell.angle_alpha   90.00
_cell.angle_beta   90.00
_cell.angle_gamma   90.00
#
_symmetry.space_group_name_H-M   'P 1'
#
loop_
_entity.id
_entity.type
_entity.pdbx_description
1 polymer ?
#
loop_
_entity_poly.entity_id
_entity_poly.type
_entity_poly.pdbx_seq_one_letter_code
_entity_poly.pdbx_strand_id
1 'polypeptide(L)'
;MSELNEQTVKDITTLVAEIVRDERHKQFLHEQTWRVKNTRLLLKNYDILKEHTLEITTDIDSYLKDVFNQDDLKLRSLTGYKARTRKMMEYTDLMLSAYERYAKKRDDAAKRRYFTLVHMFIYPKKWTFMEVADYFNVTERTVQRDQKEAVQEFSVFMFGIVSLEEMVV
;
A
#
# COMPACT_ATOMS: atom_id res chain seq x y z
N MET A 1 -23.34 -50.25 -8.92
CA MET A 1 -22.47 -49.07 -8.78
C MET A 1 -21.90 -48.80 -10.15
N SER A 2 -22.31 -47.68 -10.77
CA SER A 2 -21.85 -47.30 -12.11
C SER A 2 -20.36 -46.89 -12.00
N GLU A 3 -19.47 -47.61 -12.67
CA GLU A 3 -18.09 -47.21 -12.86
C GLU A 3 -18.08 -45.88 -13.60
N LEU A 4 -17.56 -44.82 -12.96
CA LEU A 4 -17.32 -43.57 -13.63
C LEU A 4 -16.34 -43.84 -14.77
N ASN A 5 -16.78 -43.61 -16.02
CA ASN A 5 -15.93 -43.78 -17.18
C ASN A 5 -14.68 -42.90 -17.05
N GLU A 6 -13.50 -43.41 -17.37
CA GLU A 6 -12.22 -42.70 -17.31
C GLU A 6 -12.25 -41.33 -18.01
N GLN A 7 -13.03 -41.22 -19.06
CA GLN A 7 -13.30 -39.95 -19.78
C GLN A 7 -14.03 -38.95 -18.88
N THR A 8 -15.07 -39.38 -18.17
CA THR A 8 -15.85 -38.51 -17.27
C THR A 8 -14.96 -37.99 -16.10
N VAL A 9 -14.04 -38.82 -15.60
CA VAL A 9 -13.09 -38.42 -14.55
C VAL A 9 -12.11 -37.38 -15.09
N LYS A 10 -11.61 -37.56 -16.30
CA LYS A 10 -10.74 -36.55 -16.96
C LYS A 10 -11.45 -35.24 -17.18
N ASP A 11 -12.68 -35.26 -17.66
CA ASP A 11 -13.48 -34.06 -17.95
C ASP A 11 -13.77 -33.29 -16.65
N ILE A 12 -14.14 -34.00 -15.58
CA ILE A 12 -14.34 -33.39 -14.24
C ILE A 12 -13.04 -32.80 -13.72
N THR A 13 -11.90 -33.50 -13.85
CA THR A 13 -10.61 -33.03 -13.38
C THR A 13 -10.17 -31.77 -14.12
N THR A 14 -10.39 -31.73 -15.42
CA THR A 14 -10.09 -30.54 -16.26
C THR A 14 -10.97 -29.36 -15.86
N LEU A 15 -12.27 -29.56 -15.69
CA LEU A 15 -13.21 -28.52 -15.27
C LEU A 15 -12.87 -27.96 -13.88
N VAL A 16 -12.53 -28.85 -12.92
CA VAL A 16 -12.09 -28.42 -11.58
C VAL A 16 -10.80 -27.63 -11.65
N ALA A 17 -9.83 -28.05 -12.47
CA ALA A 17 -8.59 -27.31 -12.66
C ALA A 17 -8.79 -25.93 -13.26
N GLU A 18 -9.73 -25.77 -14.21
CA GLU A 18 -10.10 -24.47 -14.79
C GLU A 18 -10.77 -23.59 -13.74
N ILE A 19 -11.75 -24.08 -12.99
CA ILE A 19 -12.41 -23.34 -11.91
C ILE A 19 -11.40 -22.86 -10.85
N VAL A 20 -10.51 -23.74 -10.42
CA VAL A 20 -9.47 -23.36 -9.43
C VAL A 20 -8.52 -22.30 -9.98
N ARG A 21 -8.17 -22.36 -11.27
CA ARG A 21 -7.34 -21.36 -11.94
C ARG A 21 -8.04 -20.01 -11.99
N ASP A 22 -9.32 -19.99 -12.40
CA ASP A 22 -10.11 -18.78 -12.47
C ASP A 22 -10.33 -18.12 -11.10
N GLU A 23 -10.60 -18.92 -10.06
CA GLU A 23 -10.73 -18.39 -8.69
C GLU A 23 -9.41 -17.81 -8.16
N ARG A 24 -8.28 -18.50 -8.42
CA ARG A 24 -6.96 -17.96 -8.07
C ARG A 24 -6.67 -16.65 -8.80
N HIS A 25 -7.02 -16.57 -10.08
CA HIS A 25 -6.83 -15.35 -10.88
C HIS A 25 -7.71 -14.21 -10.36
N LYS A 26 -8.95 -14.45 -10.00
CA LYS A 26 -9.85 -13.45 -9.39
C LYS A 26 -9.35 -12.99 -8.03
N GLN A 27 -8.91 -13.90 -7.16
CA GLN A 27 -8.31 -13.56 -5.87
C GLN A 27 -7.05 -12.73 -6.05
N PHE A 28 -6.20 -13.11 -6.97
CA PHE A 28 -4.99 -12.38 -7.34
C PHE A 28 -5.29 -10.93 -7.79
N LEU A 29 -6.23 -10.73 -8.74
CA LEU A 29 -6.65 -9.40 -9.18
C LEU A 29 -7.27 -8.57 -8.05
N HIS A 30 -8.02 -9.20 -7.15
CA HIS A 30 -8.59 -8.54 -5.99
C HIS A 30 -7.50 -8.07 -5.00
N GLU A 31 -6.52 -8.90 -4.70
CA GLU A 31 -5.39 -8.54 -3.84
C GLU A 31 -4.53 -7.42 -4.42
N GLN A 32 -4.30 -7.44 -5.73
CA GLN A 32 -3.58 -6.42 -6.49
C GLN A 32 -4.24 -5.05 -6.34
N THR A 33 -5.52 -4.98 -6.66
CA THR A 33 -6.32 -3.77 -6.51
C THR A 33 -6.34 -3.29 -5.06
N TRP A 34 -6.33 -4.23 -4.09
CA TRP A 34 -6.32 -3.95 -2.67
C TRP A 34 -5.02 -3.24 -2.22
N ARG A 35 -3.84 -3.72 -2.65
CA ARG A 35 -2.55 -3.13 -2.24
C ARG A 35 -2.37 -1.70 -2.76
N VAL A 36 -2.59 -1.48 -4.03
CA VAL A 36 -2.53 -0.13 -4.63
C VAL A 36 -3.57 0.80 -4.00
N LYS A 37 -4.79 0.30 -3.78
CA LYS A 37 -5.86 1.04 -3.12
C LYS A 37 -5.50 1.43 -1.69
N ASN A 38 -4.93 0.50 -0.91
CA ASN A 38 -4.49 0.77 0.46
C ASN A 38 -3.27 1.69 0.51
N THR A 39 -2.31 1.54 -0.41
CA THR A 39 -1.20 2.49 -0.54
C THR A 39 -1.72 3.90 -0.80
N ARG A 40 -2.67 4.06 -1.73
CA ARG A 40 -3.30 5.35 -2.00
C ARG A 40 -4.05 5.90 -0.79
N LEU A 41 -4.78 5.05 -0.06
CA LEU A 41 -5.50 5.43 1.16
C LEU A 41 -4.54 5.89 2.25
N LEU A 42 -3.45 5.15 2.46
CA LEU A 42 -2.38 5.52 3.39
C LEU A 42 -1.79 6.89 3.05
N LEU A 43 -1.40 7.10 1.80
CA LEU A 43 -0.82 8.35 1.33
C LEU A 43 -1.79 9.54 1.49
N LYS A 44 -3.06 9.36 1.16
CA LYS A 44 -4.09 10.41 1.32
C LYS A 44 -4.31 10.80 2.78
N ASN A 45 -4.09 9.89 3.71
CA ASN A 45 -4.28 10.11 5.13
C ASN A 45 -2.95 10.24 5.90
N TYR A 46 -1.84 10.43 5.17
CA TYR A 46 -0.51 10.45 5.75
C TYR A 46 -0.38 11.46 6.90
N ASP A 47 -0.85 12.70 6.69
CA ASP A 47 -0.73 13.77 7.68
C ASP A 47 -1.50 13.44 8.97
N ILE A 48 -2.77 13.01 8.86
CA ILE A 48 -3.59 12.66 10.03
C ILE A 48 -3.05 11.43 10.76
N LEU A 49 -2.51 10.45 10.02
CA LEU A 49 -1.88 9.28 10.61
C LEU A 49 -0.58 9.65 11.31
N LYS A 50 0.20 10.56 10.72
CA LYS A 50 1.44 11.07 11.31
C LYS A 50 1.16 11.82 12.59
N GLU A 51 0.22 12.75 12.56
CA GLU A 51 -0.21 13.52 13.74
C GLU A 51 -0.69 12.60 14.87
N HIS A 52 -1.52 11.60 14.53
CA HIS A 52 -1.97 10.60 15.48
C HIS A 52 -0.81 9.86 16.19
N THR A 53 0.37 9.76 15.55
CA THR A 53 1.53 9.08 16.13
C THR A 53 2.40 10.00 17.01
N LEU A 54 2.34 11.33 16.84
CA LEU A 54 3.17 12.28 17.58
C LEU A 54 2.82 12.37 19.06
N GLU A 55 1.57 12.17 19.43
CA GLU A 55 1.11 12.20 20.83
C GLU A 55 1.55 10.99 21.67
N ILE A 56 2.28 10.03 21.07
CA ILE A 56 2.69 8.79 21.75
C ILE A 56 4.17 8.88 22.20
N THR A 57 4.58 9.98 22.77
CA THR A 57 5.97 10.12 23.26
C THR A 57 6.15 9.64 24.70
N THR A 58 5.13 9.22 25.41
CA THR A 58 5.22 8.74 26.77
C THR A 58 4.80 7.28 26.88
N ASP A 59 5.79 6.44 27.06
CA ASP A 59 5.83 5.23 27.87
C ASP A 59 4.57 4.34 27.82
N ILE A 60 4.20 3.92 26.59
CA ILE A 60 3.15 2.89 26.42
C ILE A 60 3.49 1.61 27.21
N ASP A 61 4.78 1.31 27.35
CA ASP A 61 5.24 0.13 28.11
C ASP A 61 5.03 0.28 29.61
N SER A 62 5.04 1.51 30.16
CA SER A 62 4.72 1.75 31.57
C SER A 62 3.20 1.68 31.84
N TYR A 63 2.40 2.22 30.93
CA TYR A 63 0.93 2.13 31.02
C TYR A 63 0.41 0.70 30.87
N LEU A 64 1.09 -0.17 30.11
CA LEU A 64 0.71 -1.57 29.95
C LEU A 64 1.03 -2.43 31.17
N LYS A 65 1.87 -1.95 32.10
CA LYS A 65 2.27 -2.72 33.30
C LYS A 65 1.35 -2.53 34.50
N ASP A 66 0.63 -1.40 34.60
CA ASP A 66 0.03 -1.00 35.87
C ASP A 66 -1.48 -1.21 36.03
N VAL A 67 -2.24 -1.66 35.02
CA VAL A 67 -3.70 -1.63 35.14
C VAL A 67 -4.38 -2.95 34.72
N PHE A 68 -4.83 -3.71 35.69
CA PHE A 68 -5.68 -4.91 35.56
C PHE A 68 -7.14 -4.58 35.92
N ASN A 69 -7.89 -3.98 34.98
CA ASN A 69 -9.35 -3.79 35.17
C ASN A 69 -10.10 -4.01 33.83
N GLN A 70 -11.36 -4.51 33.88
CA GLN A 70 -12.14 -4.85 32.67
C GLN A 70 -12.39 -3.64 31.74
N ASP A 71 -12.47 -2.42 32.30
CA ASP A 71 -12.52 -1.18 31.49
C ASP A 71 -11.22 -0.88 30.74
N ASP A 72 -10.10 -1.46 31.14
CA ASP A 72 -8.79 -1.35 30.51
C ASP A 72 -8.68 -2.12 29.20
N LEU A 73 -9.52 -3.10 28.93
CA LEU A 73 -9.53 -3.81 27.65
C LEU A 73 -9.81 -2.88 26.48
N LYS A 74 -10.65 -1.86 26.67
CA LYS A 74 -10.91 -0.83 25.65
C LYS A 74 -9.72 0.11 25.48
N LEU A 75 -9.08 0.54 26.55
CA LEU A 75 -7.88 1.38 26.54
C LEU A 75 -6.68 0.62 25.95
N ARG A 76 -6.49 -0.65 26.30
CA ARG A 76 -5.47 -1.53 25.68
C ARG A 76 -5.69 -1.70 24.19
N SER A 77 -6.94 -1.83 23.75
CA SER A 77 -7.31 -1.88 22.35
C SER A 77 -6.90 -0.59 21.63
N LEU A 78 -7.25 0.58 22.15
CA LEU A 78 -6.88 1.88 21.60
C LEU A 78 -5.36 2.09 21.57
N THR A 79 -4.66 1.75 22.64
CA THR A 79 -3.20 1.81 22.72
C THR A 79 -2.54 0.85 21.70
N GLY A 80 -3.12 -0.34 21.54
CA GLY A 80 -2.69 -1.31 20.53
C GLY A 80 -2.87 -0.78 19.10
N TYR A 81 -3.96 -0.10 18.80
CA TYR A 81 -4.17 0.55 17.50
C TYR A 81 -3.17 1.67 17.25
N LYS A 82 -2.92 2.51 18.25
CA LYS A 82 -1.91 3.57 18.18
C LYS A 82 -0.51 3.01 17.91
N ALA A 83 -0.09 1.99 18.66
CA ALA A 83 1.22 1.35 18.47
C ALA A 83 1.38 0.74 17.06
N ARG A 84 0.33 0.12 16.51
CA ARG A 84 0.32 -0.40 15.14
C ARG A 84 0.45 0.71 14.12
N THR A 85 -0.32 1.80 14.29
CA THR A 85 -0.26 2.98 13.41
C THR A 85 1.14 3.57 13.40
N ARG A 86 1.76 3.71 14.57
CA ARG A 86 3.14 4.20 14.70
C ARG A 86 4.13 3.33 13.91
N LYS A 87 4.13 2.02 14.12
CA LYS A 87 5.00 1.09 13.39
C LYS A 87 4.77 1.16 11.88
N MET A 88 3.51 1.27 11.46
CA MET A 88 3.16 1.42 10.05
C MET A 88 3.71 2.72 9.48
N MET A 89 3.63 3.84 10.21
CA MET A 89 4.15 5.13 9.75
C MET A 89 5.68 5.15 9.72
N GLU A 90 6.36 4.58 10.71
CA GLU A 90 7.83 4.42 10.72
C GLU A 90 8.29 3.58 9.51
N TYR A 91 7.60 2.49 9.22
CA TYR A 91 7.86 1.68 8.03
C TYR A 91 7.60 2.44 6.73
N THR A 92 6.52 3.20 6.66
CA THR A 92 6.18 4.05 5.51
C THR A 92 7.27 5.08 5.22
N ASP A 93 7.77 5.76 6.25
CA ASP A 93 8.86 6.75 6.13
C ASP A 93 10.16 6.10 5.62
N LEU A 94 10.46 4.90 6.12
CA LEU A 94 11.60 4.12 5.65
C LEU A 94 11.47 3.77 4.16
N MET A 95 10.28 3.36 3.74
CA MET A 95 10.00 3.01 2.34
C MET A 95 9.98 4.23 1.42
N LEU A 96 9.50 5.39 1.90
CA LEU A 96 9.62 6.66 1.17
C LEU A 96 11.09 7.02 0.92
N SER A 97 11.94 6.86 1.93
CA SER A 97 13.39 7.08 1.81
C SER A 97 14.04 6.09 0.83
N ALA A 98 13.58 4.84 0.80
CA ALA A 98 14.04 3.85 -0.16
C ALA A 98 13.61 4.20 -1.59
N TYR A 99 12.38 4.65 -1.78
CA TYR A 99 11.85 5.11 -3.07
C TYR A 99 12.59 6.34 -3.57
N GLU A 100 12.93 7.29 -2.69
CA GLU A 100 13.77 8.43 -3.03
C GLU A 100 15.12 8.02 -3.60
N ARG A 101 15.83 7.12 -2.90
CA ARG A 101 17.15 6.61 -3.35
C ARG A 101 17.05 5.88 -4.69
N TYR A 102 15.97 5.15 -4.91
CA TYR A 102 15.70 4.49 -6.18
C TYR A 102 15.49 5.51 -7.31
N ALA A 103 14.60 6.48 -7.11
CA ALA A 103 14.27 7.49 -8.10
C ALA A 103 15.49 8.35 -8.49
N LYS A 104 16.35 8.72 -7.52
CA LYS A 104 17.58 9.49 -7.77
C LYS A 104 18.57 8.79 -8.71
N LYS A 105 18.55 7.46 -8.76
CA LYS A 105 19.43 6.63 -9.62
C LYS A 105 18.84 6.34 -10.99
N ARG A 106 17.63 6.79 -11.26
CA ARG A 106 16.87 6.52 -12.47
C ARG A 106 16.75 7.76 -13.38
N ASP A 107 15.98 7.62 -14.43
CA ASP A 107 15.65 8.66 -15.38
C ASP A 107 14.84 9.82 -14.79
N ASP A 108 14.66 10.87 -15.55
CA ASP A 108 13.93 12.04 -15.10
C ASP A 108 12.43 11.77 -14.90
N ALA A 109 11.87 10.78 -15.59
CA ALA A 109 10.50 10.36 -15.38
C ALA A 109 10.31 9.73 -13.99
N ALA A 110 11.24 8.87 -13.55
CA ALA A 110 11.21 8.29 -12.19
C ALA A 110 11.38 9.38 -11.11
N LYS A 111 12.29 10.33 -11.31
CA LYS A 111 12.46 11.48 -10.39
C LYS A 111 11.19 12.32 -10.31
N ARG A 112 10.53 12.59 -11.47
CA ARG A 112 9.27 13.33 -11.51
C ARG A 112 8.13 12.57 -10.82
N ARG A 113 8.04 11.23 -10.98
CA ARG A 113 7.06 10.40 -10.27
C ARG A 113 7.24 10.48 -8.76
N TYR A 114 8.46 10.31 -8.25
CA TYR A 114 8.74 10.47 -6.83
C TYR A 114 8.38 11.88 -6.32
N PHE A 115 8.82 12.91 -7.04
CA PHE A 115 8.49 14.31 -6.73
C PHE A 115 6.98 14.53 -6.64
N THR A 116 6.24 14.05 -7.63
CA THR A 116 4.77 14.14 -7.67
C THR A 116 4.14 13.49 -6.44
N LEU A 117 4.60 12.29 -6.07
CA LEU A 117 4.08 11.59 -4.91
C LEU A 117 4.28 12.39 -3.61
N VAL A 118 5.52 12.85 -3.35
CA VAL A 118 5.81 13.53 -2.07
C VAL A 118 5.16 14.90 -1.98
N HIS A 119 5.08 15.66 -3.08
CA HIS A 119 4.47 16.99 -3.07
C HIS A 119 2.94 16.94 -3.03
N MET A 120 2.33 15.89 -3.56
CA MET A 120 0.87 15.76 -3.53
C MET A 120 0.34 15.09 -2.25
N PHE A 121 1.15 14.27 -1.56
CA PHE A 121 0.65 13.47 -0.43
C PHE A 121 1.41 13.67 0.89
N ILE A 122 2.73 13.98 0.85
CA ILE A 122 3.58 13.91 2.03
C ILE A 122 3.93 15.28 2.59
N TYR A 123 4.37 16.21 1.75
CA TYR A 123 4.78 17.54 2.23
C TYR A 123 3.60 18.34 2.77
N PRO A 124 3.81 19.19 3.80
CA PRO A 124 2.73 19.96 4.44
C PRO A 124 1.95 20.83 3.44
N LYS A 125 2.66 21.51 2.53
CA LYS A 125 2.03 22.21 1.41
C LYS A 125 1.84 21.25 0.25
N LYS A 126 0.59 20.82 0.04
CA LYS A 126 0.24 19.96 -1.09
C LYS A 126 0.19 20.75 -2.39
N TRP A 127 0.76 20.19 -3.43
CA TRP A 127 0.74 20.75 -4.77
C TRP A 127 -0.41 20.18 -5.59
N THR A 128 -0.97 21.01 -6.45
CA THR A 128 -1.96 20.63 -7.46
C THR A 128 -1.29 20.00 -8.69
N PHE A 129 -2.07 19.36 -9.54
CA PHE A 129 -1.57 18.85 -10.82
C PHE A 129 -0.96 19.95 -11.69
N MET A 130 -1.57 21.14 -11.68
CA MET A 130 -1.10 22.29 -12.44
C MET A 130 0.26 22.78 -11.92
N GLU A 131 0.44 22.94 -10.61
CA GLU A 131 1.73 23.37 -10.03
C GLU A 131 2.87 22.40 -10.37
N VAL A 132 2.61 21.09 -10.33
CA VAL A 132 3.62 20.08 -10.72
C VAL A 132 3.87 20.11 -12.22
N ALA A 133 2.82 20.28 -13.03
CA ALA A 133 2.92 20.39 -14.50
C ALA A 133 3.78 21.58 -14.92
N ASP A 134 3.52 22.75 -14.32
CA ASP A 134 4.28 23.97 -14.57
C ASP A 134 5.74 23.84 -14.15
N TYR A 135 6.00 23.23 -12.98
CA TYR A 135 7.36 23.03 -12.48
C TYR A 135 8.23 22.17 -13.41
N PHE A 136 7.65 21.11 -13.99
CA PHE A 136 8.37 20.21 -14.91
C PHE A 136 8.19 20.54 -16.39
N ASN A 137 7.43 21.58 -16.72
CA ASN A 137 7.06 21.94 -18.09
C ASN A 137 6.46 20.75 -18.86
N VAL A 138 5.47 20.11 -18.25
CA VAL A 138 4.71 18.97 -18.82
C VAL A 138 3.22 19.27 -18.74
N THR A 139 2.39 18.41 -19.35
CA THR A 139 0.93 18.56 -19.25
C THR A 139 0.42 17.98 -17.94
N GLU A 140 -0.71 18.50 -17.43
CA GLU A 140 -1.40 17.91 -16.25
C GLU A 140 -1.74 16.43 -16.45
N ARG A 141 -2.09 16.03 -17.67
CA ARG A 141 -2.32 14.60 -18.01
C ARG A 141 -1.08 13.75 -17.78
N THR A 142 0.11 14.28 -18.04
CA THR A 142 1.37 13.61 -17.72
C THR A 142 1.53 13.44 -16.22
N VAL A 143 1.25 14.49 -15.44
CA VAL A 143 1.34 14.47 -13.97
C VAL A 143 0.31 13.49 -13.37
N GLN A 144 -0.90 13.44 -13.90
CA GLN A 144 -1.92 12.47 -13.47
C GLN A 144 -1.47 11.03 -13.68
N ARG A 145 -0.83 10.75 -14.84
CA ARG A 145 -0.21 9.44 -15.11
C ARG A 145 0.93 9.17 -14.14
N ASP A 146 1.83 10.13 -13.97
CA ASP A 146 2.96 10.00 -13.04
C ASP A 146 2.50 9.76 -11.60
N GLN A 147 1.44 10.41 -11.12
CA GLN A 147 0.85 10.13 -9.81
C GLN A 147 0.36 8.69 -9.70
N LYS A 148 -0.34 8.20 -10.73
CA LYS A 148 -0.84 6.82 -10.75
C LYS A 148 0.31 5.82 -10.71
N GLU A 149 1.31 6.02 -11.56
CA GLU A 149 2.50 5.17 -11.63
C GLU A 149 3.32 5.25 -10.33
N ALA A 150 3.49 6.44 -9.75
CA ALA A 150 4.19 6.63 -8.48
C ALA A 150 3.54 5.87 -7.32
N VAL A 151 2.20 5.86 -7.24
CA VAL A 151 1.47 5.07 -6.24
C VAL A 151 1.66 3.57 -6.46
N GLN A 152 1.67 3.12 -7.71
CA GLN A 152 1.95 1.73 -8.05
C GLN A 152 3.39 1.34 -7.69
N GLU A 153 4.38 2.14 -8.08
CA GLU A 153 5.78 1.92 -7.72
C GLU A 153 5.96 1.91 -6.19
N PHE A 154 5.37 2.86 -5.49
CA PHE A 154 5.45 2.91 -4.03
C PHE A 154 4.79 1.71 -3.36
N SER A 155 3.72 1.15 -3.94
CA SER A 155 3.11 -0.08 -3.43
C SER A 155 4.09 -1.27 -3.46
N VAL A 156 5.02 -1.28 -4.42
CA VAL A 156 6.10 -2.29 -4.46
C VAL A 156 7.07 -2.11 -3.30
N PHE A 157 7.42 -0.88 -2.94
CA PHE A 157 8.25 -0.63 -1.76
C PHE A 157 7.53 -1.06 -0.47
N MET A 158 6.22 -0.85 -0.39
CA MET A 158 5.42 -1.23 0.79
C MET A 158 5.22 -2.74 0.94
N PHE A 159 4.99 -3.45 -0.16
CA PHE A 159 4.56 -4.86 -0.16
C PHE A 159 5.56 -5.83 -0.80
N GLY A 160 6.63 -5.35 -1.38
CA GLY A 160 7.72 -6.15 -1.94
C GLY A 160 7.34 -6.92 -3.20
N ILE A 161 7.94 -8.12 -3.36
CA ILE A 161 7.86 -8.94 -4.57
C ILE A 161 6.43 -9.31 -4.98
N VAL A 162 5.54 -9.44 -3.99
CA VAL A 162 4.12 -9.76 -4.24
C VAL A 162 3.43 -8.67 -5.06
N SER A 163 3.92 -7.42 -5.01
CA SER A 163 3.43 -6.34 -5.87
C SER A 163 4.06 -6.35 -7.27
N LEU A 164 5.23 -6.97 -7.45
CA LEU A 164 5.90 -7.07 -8.75
C LEU A 164 5.28 -8.14 -9.66
N GLU A 165 4.85 -9.25 -9.09
CA GLU A 165 4.15 -10.31 -9.83
C GLU A 165 2.88 -9.76 -10.51
N GLU A 166 2.43 -8.63 -10.05
CA GLU A 166 1.23 -7.93 -10.46
C GLU A 166 1.46 -6.95 -11.63
N MET A 167 2.70 -6.55 -11.91
CA MET A 167 3.02 -5.62 -13.00
C MET A 167 3.29 -6.31 -14.34
N VAL A 168 3.38 -7.64 -14.36
CA VAL A 168 3.82 -8.45 -15.53
C VAL A 168 2.65 -9.03 -16.33
N VAL A 169 1.39 -8.70 -16.01
CA VAL A 169 0.21 -9.16 -16.74
C VAL A 169 -0.45 -8.02 -17.50
#